data_6baccbc3f9a28a6eaf7eed7f80cefd82
#
_entry.id   6baccbc3f9a28a6eaf7eed7f80cefd82
#
_cell.length_a   1.000
_cell.length_b   1.000
_cell.length_c   1.000
_cell.angle_alpha   90.00
_cell.angle_beta   90.00
_cell.angle_gamma   90.00
#
_symmetry.space_group_name_H-M   'P 1'
#
loop_
_entity.id
_entity.type
_entity.pdbx_description
1 polymer ?
#
loop_
_entity_poly.entity_id
_entity_poly.type
_entity_poly.pdbx_seq_one_letter_code
_entity_poly.pdbx_strand_id
1 'polypeptide(L)'
;MTLQTASTILVVDDYPDNRTLLSAWLRAKGFKVVEAEDGKEGVLQANRSHPDLILMDLAMPELDGVEATRQLRERQAFSRTPIFAITAYGTSDVKQDALAAGCNEVLAKPLDLELLLGKIKSTLGLDPTDLRKRTGIAH
;
A
#
# COMPACT_ATOMS: atom_id res chain seq x y z
N MET A 1 -23.13 11.09 -15.59
CA MET A 1 -22.01 11.27 -14.71
C MET A 1 -21.32 9.95 -14.44
N THR A 2 -20.05 9.94 -14.49
CA THR A 2 -19.30 8.74 -14.21
C THR A 2 -19.02 8.66 -12.72
N LEU A 3 -19.42 7.57 -12.11
CA LEU A 3 -19.04 7.30 -10.73
C LEU A 3 -17.61 6.86 -10.69
N GLN A 4 -16.84 7.54 -9.88
CA GLN A 4 -15.45 7.16 -9.72
C GLN A 4 -15.35 5.98 -8.78
N THR A 5 -14.65 4.95 -9.24
CA THR A 5 -14.38 3.80 -8.42
C THR A 5 -13.31 4.19 -7.40
N ALA A 6 -13.54 3.83 -6.16
CA ALA A 6 -12.55 4.07 -5.14
C ALA A 6 -11.29 3.25 -5.46
N SER A 7 -10.14 3.84 -5.21
CA SER A 7 -8.87 3.13 -5.35
C SER A 7 -8.79 2.02 -4.30
N THR A 8 -8.20 0.92 -4.69
CA THR A 8 -8.03 -0.24 -3.82
C THR A 8 -6.61 -0.31 -3.30
N ILE A 9 -6.48 -0.43 -1.99
CA ILE A 9 -5.18 -0.56 -1.33
C ILE A 9 -5.11 -1.93 -0.68
N LEU A 10 -4.04 -2.64 -0.95
CA LEU A 10 -3.75 -3.91 -0.28
C LEU A 10 -2.86 -3.61 0.92
N VAL A 11 -3.29 -4.03 2.10
CA VAL A 11 -2.51 -3.87 3.32
C VAL A 11 -1.98 -5.24 3.74
N VAL A 12 -0.68 -5.38 3.75
CA VAL A 12 -0.01 -6.63 4.12
C VAL A 12 0.73 -6.40 5.44
N ASP A 13 0.25 -7.01 6.50
CA ASP A 13 0.82 -6.86 7.83
C ASP A 13 0.43 -8.07 8.66
N ASP A 14 1.40 -8.71 9.31
CA ASP A 14 1.14 -9.91 10.09
C ASP A 14 0.54 -9.61 11.47
N TYR A 15 0.58 -8.37 11.91
CA TYR A 15 0.04 -8.01 13.21
C TYR A 15 -1.41 -7.57 13.07
N PRO A 16 -2.37 -8.37 13.58
CA PRO A 16 -3.79 -8.09 13.31
C PRO A 16 -4.27 -6.72 13.76
N ASP A 17 -3.79 -6.24 14.92
CA ASP A 17 -4.25 -4.95 15.43
C ASP A 17 -3.80 -3.81 14.52
N ASN A 18 -2.54 -3.85 14.08
CA ASN A 18 -2.04 -2.83 13.16
C ASN A 18 -2.77 -2.88 11.83
N ARG A 19 -2.97 -4.09 11.32
CA ARG A 19 -3.65 -4.28 10.04
C ARG A 19 -5.08 -3.75 10.11
N THR A 20 -5.80 -4.08 11.19
CA THR A 20 -7.18 -3.64 11.37
C THR A 20 -7.28 -2.13 11.49
N LEU A 21 -6.40 -1.52 12.29
CA LEU A 21 -6.42 -0.07 12.47
C LEU A 21 -6.12 0.67 11.17
N LEU A 22 -5.08 0.25 10.47
CA LEU A 22 -4.70 0.90 9.23
C LEU A 22 -5.78 0.75 8.18
N SER A 23 -6.35 -0.44 8.08
CA SER A 23 -7.42 -0.70 7.12
C SER A 23 -8.67 0.13 7.42
N ALA A 24 -9.06 0.25 8.68
CA ALA A 24 -10.21 1.05 9.06
C ALA A 24 -9.97 2.52 8.73
N TRP A 25 -8.77 3.02 9.00
CA TRP A 25 -8.43 4.40 8.71
C TRP A 25 -8.48 4.68 7.20
N LEU A 26 -7.93 3.77 6.41
CA LEU A 26 -7.95 3.93 4.96
C LEU A 26 -9.37 3.89 4.41
N ARG A 27 -10.19 2.98 4.93
CA ARG A 27 -11.60 2.92 4.51
C ARG A 27 -12.33 4.22 4.85
N ALA A 28 -12.03 4.80 6.01
CA ALA A 28 -12.63 6.07 6.40
C ALA A 28 -12.20 7.22 5.47
N LYS A 29 -11.06 7.07 4.81
CA LYS A 29 -10.59 8.07 3.84
C LYS A 29 -11.09 7.81 2.42
N GLY A 30 -11.94 6.81 2.23
CA GLY A 30 -12.59 6.57 0.96
C GLY A 30 -11.97 5.49 0.09
N PHE A 31 -10.98 4.77 0.60
CA PHE A 31 -10.35 3.70 -0.16
C PHE A 31 -11.04 2.37 0.08
N LYS A 32 -11.00 1.51 -0.92
CA LYS A 32 -11.28 0.09 -0.72
C LYS A 32 -10.02 -0.55 -0.18
N VAL A 33 -10.18 -1.50 0.72
CA VAL A 33 -9.02 -2.14 1.35
C VAL A 33 -9.16 -3.64 1.28
N VAL A 34 -8.09 -4.28 0.84
CA VAL A 34 -7.93 -5.73 0.91
C VAL A 34 -6.80 -5.99 1.89
N GLU A 35 -6.92 -7.02 2.70
CA GLU A 35 -5.95 -7.31 3.75
C GLU A 35 -5.28 -8.64 3.50
N ALA A 36 -4.01 -8.73 3.90
CA ALA A 36 -3.26 -9.97 3.87
C ALA A 36 -2.42 -10.05 5.13
N GLU A 37 -2.27 -11.24 5.69
CA GLU A 37 -1.61 -11.41 6.98
C GLU A 37 -0.13 -11.80 6.87
N ASP A 38 0.34 -12.08 5.67
CA ASP A 38 1.76 -12.35 5.44
C ASP A 38 2.09 -12.11 3.98
N GLY A 39 3.38 -12.26 3.63
CA GLY A 39 3.82 -11.97 2.28
C GLY A 39 3.25 -12.91 1.25
N LYS A 40 3.08 -14.19 1.60
CA LYS A 40 2.51 -15.16 0.69
C LYS A 40 1.06 -14.81 0.36
N GLU A 41 0.28 -14.52 1.38
CA GLU A 41 -1.09 -14.09 1.17
C GLU A 41 -1.14 -12.74 0.45
N GLY A 42 -0.16 -11.88 0.71
CA GLY A 42 -0.05 -10.60 0.00
C GLY A 42 0.04 -10.79 -1.50
N VAL A 43 0.89 -11.70 -1.94
CA VAL A 43 1.02 -11.99 -3.37
C VAL A 43 -0.29 -12.57 -3.91
N LEU A 44 -0.91 -13.48 -3.15
CA LEU A 44 -2.17 -14.08 -3.56
C LEU A 44 -3.28 -13.04 -3.69
N GLN A 45 -3.41 -12.16 -2.71
CA GLN A 45 -4.45 -11.14 -2.73
C GLN A 45 -4.20 -10.10 -3.81
N ALA A 46 -2.94 -9.78 -4.08
CA ALA A 46 -2.62 -8.88 -5.18
C ALA A 46 -3.12 -9.45 -6.51
N ASN A 47 -2.90 -10.74 -6.72
CA ASN A 47 -3.37 -11.40 -7.94
C ASN A 47 -4.90 -11.41 -8.06
N ARG A 48 -5.59 -11.48 -6.93
CA ARG A 48 -7.05 -11.52 -6.93
C ARG A 48 -7.67 -10.15 -7.10
N SER A 49 -7.10 -9.15 -6.42
CA SER A 49 -7.75 -7.84 -6.31
C SER A 49 -7.18 -6.78 -7.25
N HIS A 50 -5.99 -6.98 -7.77
CA HIS A 50 -5.29 -5.99 -8.60
C HIS A 50 -5.33 -4.61 -7.95
N PRO A 51 -4.69 -4.46 -6.78
CA PRO A 51 -4.76 -3.20 -6.06
C PRO A 51 -4.06 -2.08 -6.80
N ASP A 52 -4.46 -0.86 -6.51
CA ASP A 52 -3.84 0.33 -7.07
C ASP A 52 -2.57 0.70 -6.34
N LEU A 53 -2.44 0.26 -5.08
CA LEU A 53 -1.27 0.53 -4.26
C LEU A 53 -1.19 -0.55 -3.19
N ILE A 54 0.03 -0.90 -2.79
CA ILE A 54 0.27 -1.93 -1.78
C ILE A 54 1.07 -1.32 -0.63
N LEU A 55 0.59 -1.52 0.59
CA LEU A 55 1.33 -1.18 1.81
C LEU A 55 1.89 -2.50 2.35
N MET A 56 3.21 -2.61 2.37
CA MET A 56 3.88 -3.88 2.64
C MET A 56 4.76 -3.78 3.88
N ASP A 57 4.38 -4.49 4.94
CA ASP A 57 5.25 -4.65 6.09
C ASP A 57 6.45 -5.50 5.68
N LEU A 58 7.64 -5.06 6.05
CA LEU A 58 8.86 -5.77 5.67
C LEU A 58 9.19 -6.93 6.59
N ALA A 59 8.80 -6.86 7.86
CA ALA A 59 9.16 -7.87 8.84
C ALA A 59 7.97 -8.78 9.13
N MET A 60 7.88 -9.88 8.39
CA MET A 60 6.78 -10.83 8.54
C MET A 60 7.34 -12.25 8.51
N PRO A 61 6.67 -13.19 9.17
CA PRO A 61 7.03 -14.60 9.05
C PRO A 61 6.67 -15.13 7.66
N GLU A 62 7.10 -16.32 7.37
CA GLU A 62 6.88 -17.00 6.10
C GLU A 62 7.65 -16.31 4.99
N LEU A 63 6.95 -15.46 4.23
CA LEU A 63 7.55 -14.70 3.16
C LEU A 63 7.58 -13.24 3.59
N ASP A 64 8.76 -12.67 3.80
CA ASP A 64 8.87 -11.28 4.25
C ASP A 64 8.51 -10.31 3.11
N GLY A 65 8.36 -9.04 3.48
CA GLY A 65 7.90 -8.02 2.54
C GLY A 65 8.86 -7.75 1.40
N VAL A 66 10.16 -7.91 1.62
CA VAL A 66 11.16 -7.70 0.56
C VAL A 66 11.01 -8.78 -0.50
N GLU A 67 10.92 -10.03 -0.06
CA GLU A 67 10.78 -11.15 -1.00
C GLU A 67 9.41 -11.11 -1.71
N ALA A 68 8.35 -10.77 -0.98
CA ALA A 68 7.03 -10.62 -1.59
C ALA A 68 7.07 -9.55 -2.68
N THR A 69 7.76 -8.44 -2.42
CA THR A 69 7.91 -7.37 -3.41
C THR A 69 8.64 -7.88 -4.65
N ARG A 70 9.73 -8.64 -4.46
CA ARG A 70 10.44 -9.21 -5.61
C ARG A 70 9.53 -10.09 -6.45
N GLN A 71 8.76 -10.95 -5.79
CA GLN A 71 7.86 -11.84 -6.51
C GLN A 71 6.80 -11.07 -7.28
N LEU A 72 6.28 -10.01 -6.71
CA LEU A 72 5.30 -9.17 -7.40
C LEU A 72 5.92 -8.49 -8.61
N ARG A 73 7.15 -7.96 -8.45
CA ARG A 73 7.81 -7.26 -9.55
C ARG A 73 8.17 -8.18 -10.72
N GLU A 74 8.28 -9.48 -10.49
CA GLU A 74 8.51 -10.44 -11.55
C GLU A 74 7.28 -10.61 -12.45
N ARG A 75 6.11 -10.22 -11.99
CA ARG A 75 4.88 -10.32 -12.76
C ARG A 75 4.61 -9.01 -13.46
N GLN A 76 4.40 -9.09 -14.77
CA GLN A 76 4.16 -7.90 -15.57
C GLN A 76 2.97 -7.10 -15.06
N ALA A 77 1.94 -7.78 -14.57
CA ALA A 77 0.74 -7.11 -14.06
C ALA A 77 1.03 -6.15 -12.91
N PHE A 78 2.12 -6.37 -12.16
CA PHE A 78 2.46 -5.54 -11.02
C PHE A 78 3.75 -4.74 -11.21
N SER A 79 4.25 -4.67 -12.43
CA SER A 79 5.51 -3.99 -12.69
C SER A 79 5.46 -2.51 -12.34
N ARG A 80 4.29 -1.91 -12.35
CA ARG A 80 4.11 -0.48 -12.07
C ARG A 80 3.25 -0.19 -10.85
N THR A 81 2.73 -1.22 -10.19
CA THR A 81 1.92 -1.01 -9.01
C THR A 81 2.77 -0.39 -7.90
N PRO A 82 2.40 0.76 -7.35
CA PRO A 82 3.18 1.34 -6.25
C PRO A 82 3.18 0.43 -5.04
N ILE A 83 4.35 0.21 -4.48
CA ILE A 83 4.53 -0.57 -3.26
C ILE A 83 5.27 0.30 -2.25
N PHE A 84 4.60 0.60 -1.14
CA PHE A 84 5.20 1.35 -0.03
C PHE A 84 5.57 0.34 1.05
N ALA A 85 6.86 0.25 1.33
CA ALA A 85 7.33 -0.62 2.41
C ALA A 85 7.17 0.10 3.73
N ILE A 86 6.80 -0.65 4.76
CA ILE A 86 6.66 -0.14 6.12
C ILE A 86 7.58 -0.96 7.01
N THR A 87 8.39 -0.31 7.82
CA THR A 87 9.36 -1.01 8.64
C THR A 87 9.51 -0.37 10.02
N ALA A 88 9.71 -1.21 11.04
CA ALA A 88 10.08 -0.74 12.36
C ALA A 88 11.54 -0.30 12.42
N TYR A 89 12.35 -0.69 11.44
CA TYR A 89 13.77 -0.43 11.42
C TYR A 89 14.14 0.32 10.14
N GLY A 90 14.15 1.65 10.22
CA GLY A 90 14.41 2.49 9.07
C GLY A 90 15.90 2.72 8.80
N THR A 91 16.75 1.70 8.99
CA THR A 91 18.17 1.82 8.69
C THR A 91 18.40 1.92 7.20
N SER A 92 19.55 2.44 6.81
CA SER A 92 19.86 2.59 5.39
C SER A 92 19.94 1.25 4.67
N ASP A 93 20.39 0.19 5.35
CA ASP A 93 20.46 -1.14 4.75
C ASP A 93 19.06 -1.66 4.41
N VAL A 94 18.12 -1.52 5.34
CA VAL A 94 16.73 -1.95 5.12
C VAL A 94 16.11 -1.16 3.98
N LYS A 95 16.34 0.15 3.97
CA LYS A 95 15.82 0.99 2.89
C LYS A 95 16.38 0.58 1.53
N GLN A 96 17.67 0.32 1.46
CA GLN A 96 18.31 -0.06 0.21
C GLN A 96 17.77 -1.40 -0.29
N ASP A 97 17.61 -2.36 0.61
CA ASP A 97 17.09 -3.67 0.25
C ASP A 97 15.66 -3.55 -0.30
N ALA A 98 14.83 -2.76 0.36
CA ALA A 98 13.46 -2.57 -0.07
C ALA A 98 13.38 -1.89 -1.44
N LEU A 99 14.17 -0.84 -1.63
CA LEU A 99 14.20 -0.13 -2.90
C LEU A 99 14.75 -1.02 -4.02
N ALA A 100 15.79 -1.80 -3.72
CA ALA A 100 16.37 -2.72 -4.69
C ALA A 100 15.36 -3.81 -5.09
N ALA A 101 14.49 -4.21 -4.16
CA ALA A 101 13.46 -5.19 -4.46
C ALA A 101 12.32 -4.61 -5.30
N GLY A 102 12.21 -3.28 -5.35
CA GLY A 102 11.21 -2.63 -6.18
C GLY A 102 10.19 -1.79 -5.43
N CYS A 103 10.39 -1.56 -4.12
CA CYS A 103 9.51 -0.65 -3.39
C CYS A 103 9.71 0.79 -3.85
N ASN A 104 8.64 1.55 -3.89
CA ASN A 104 8.68 2.94 -4.32
C ASN A 104 9.00 3.89 -3.16
N GLU A 105 8.57 3.52 -1.96
CA GLU A 105 8.78 4.31 -0.74
C GLU A 105 9.08 3.39 0.40
N VAL A 106 9.82 3.86 1.38
CA VAL A 106 10.05 3.13 2.63
C VAL A 106 9.68 4.05 3.78
N LEU A 107 8.72 3.63 4.57
CA LEU A 107 8.18 4.42 5.67
C LEU A 107 8.46 3.73 7.00
N ALA A 108 8.92 4.49 7.98
CA ALA A 108 9.24 3.95 9.29
C ALA A 108 8.03 3.99 10.21
N LYS A 109 7.93 3.00 11.10
CA LYS A 109 6.96 3.03 12.19
C LYS A 109 7.52 3.85 13.33
N PRO A 110 6.67 4.56 14.08
CA PRO A 110 5.22 4.65 13.90
C PRO A 110 4.88 5.50 12.68
N LEU A 111 3.83 5.09 11.97
CA LEU A 111 3.43 5.80 10.76
C LEU A 111 2.86 7.18 11.08
N ASP A 112 3.30 8.17 10.33
CA ASP A 112 2.64 9.45 10.29
C ASP A 112 1.51 9.32 9.27
N LEU A 113 0.29 9.21 9.76
CA LEU A 113 -0.85 8.91 8.89
C LEU A 113 -1.14 10.01 7.90
N GLU A 114 -0.94 11.27 8.28
CA GLU A 114 -1.15 12.37 7.34
C GLU A 114 -0.12 12.37 6.23
N LEU A 115 1.13 12.10 6.59
CA LEU A 115 2.19 11.97 5.59
C LEU A 115 1.89 10.79 4.65
N LEU A 116 1.46 9.66 5.22
CA LEU A 116 1.11 8.50 4.42
C LEU A 116 -0.01 8.83 3.45
N LEU A 117 -1.06 9.48 3.93
CA LEU A 117 -2.20 9.84 3.08
C LEU A 117 -1.74 10.74 1.93
N GLY A 118 -0.90 11.72 2.23
CA GLY A 118 -0.37 12.62 1.21
C GLY A 118 0.42 11.88 0.14
N LYS A 119 1.25 10.93 0.56
CA LYS A 119 2.03 10.13 -0.39
C LYS A 119 1.14 9.22 -1.24
N ILE A 120 0.13 8.62 -0.63
CA ILE A 120 -0.82 7.79 -1.36
C ILE A 120 -1.54 8.63 -2.42
N LYS A 121 -2.08 9.77 -2.04
CA LYS A 121 -2.81 10.63 -2.96
C LYS A 121 -1.92 11.11 -4.09
N SER A 122 -0.72 11.55 -3.75
CA SER A 122 0.22 12.02 -4.76
C SER A 122 0.58 10.91 -5.75
N THR A 123 0.82 9.71 -5.23
CA THR A 123 1.22 8.57 -6.06
C THR A 123 0.09 8.12 -6.98
N LEU A 124 -1.14 8.15 -6.49
CA LEU A 124 -2.29 7.73 -7.28
C LEU A 124 -2.88 8.86 -8.14
N GLY A 125 -2.24 10.01 -8.13
CA GLY A 125 -2.75 11.15 -8.91
C GLY A 125 -3.95 11.82 -8.29
N LEU A 126 -4.14 11.66 -6.98
CA LEU A 126 -5.23 12.29 -6.25
C LEU A 126 -4.68 13.46 -5.47
N ASP A 127 -5.37 14.58 -5.47
CA ASP A 127 -4.93 15.70 -4.66
C ASP A 127 -5.94 15.96 -3.54
N PRO A 128 -5.64 16.89 -2.63
CA PRO A 128 -6.53 17.13 -1.50
C PRO A 128 -7.94 17.54 -1.87
N THR A 129 -8.16 18.02 -3.09
CA THR A 129 -9.48 18.46 -3.53
C THR A 129 -10.22 17.39 -4.31
N ASP A 130 -9.61 16.27 -4.60
CA ASP A 130 -10.21 15.25 -5.44
C ASP A 130 -11.51 14.69 -4.87
N LEU A 131 -11.59 14.57 -3.56
CA LEU A 131 -12.80 14.07 -2.95
C LEU A 131 -14.01 14.93 -3.29
N ARG A 132 -13.84 16.24 -3.34
CA ARG A 132 -14.92 17.13 -3.74
C ARG A 132 -15.29 16.94 -5.18
N LYS A 133 -14.32 16.78 -6.03
CA LYS A 133 -14.59 16.53 -7.45
C LYS A 133 -15.34 15.23 -7.62
N ARG A 134 -14.98 14.23 -6.85
CA ARG A 134 -15.63 12.93 -6.91
C ARG A 134 -17.06 12.96 -6.44
N THR A 135 -17.42 13.91 -5.58
CA THR A 135 -18.78 14.04 -5.11
C THR A 135 -19.68 14.84 -6.06
N GLY A 136 -19.18 15.11 -7.25
CA GLY A 136 -20.00 15.74 -8.27
C GLY A 136 -19.82 17.22 -8.38
N ILE A 137 -18.91 17.80 -7.63
CA ILE A 137 -18.60 19.21 -7.79
C ILE A 137 -17.58 19.31 -8.90
N ALA A 138 -18.10 19.47 -10.07
CA ALA A 138 -17.28 19.49 -11.26
C ALA A 138 -16.54 20.81 -11.41
N HIS A 139 -15.52 20.75 -12.02
CA HIS A 139 -14.74 21.92 -12.38
C HIS A 139 -14.03 21.73 -13.62
#